data_d030acc79e593402b84a93e3df25acd3
#
_entry.id   d030acc79e593402b84a93e3df25acd3
#
_cell.length_a   1.000
_cell.length_b   1.000
_cell.length_c   1.000
_cell.angle_alpha   90.00
_cell.angle_beta   90.00
_cell.angle_gamma   90.00
#
_symmetry.space_group_name_H-M   'P 1'
#
loop_
_entity.id
_entity.type
_entity.pdbx_description
1 polymer ?
#
loop_
_entity_poly.entity_id
_entity_poly.type
_entity_poly.pdbx_seq_one_letter_code
_entity_poly.pdbx_strand_id
1 'polypeptide(L)'
;MVTKSFVIPGDAAPAQTKPGLAGQESAPGRYEFRVWPHDMPQAAALLQQSWSLVGAERRKDLYLLTEHSPLTLVKLRAGNRLEVKSRGLDHGPLQYWTHHAYPLFPLSRTALQALAESLDLTGLPPDAGRSPGHLVARLGDTAPAILPMTVSKSRLLFREGSSRAEICRVTVAGWSRLTLAIEDPDPDTARANLDVLRLGRMPNRSYGDVLCRRRLAAAPLTSHPVN
;
A
#
# COMPACT_ATOMS: atom_id res chain seq x y z
N MET A 1 -14.27 -20.50 -25.66
CA MET A 1 -14.09 -20.08 -24.25
C MET A 1 -14.05 -18.57 -24.22
N VAL A 2 -15.12 -17.91 -23.72
CA VAL A 2 -15.19 -16.46 -23.66
C VAL A 2 -14.48 -16.04 -22.36
N THR A 3 -13.30 -15.47 -22.48
CA THR A 3 -12.61 -14.82 -21.34
C THR A 3 -13.43 -13.60 -20.92
N LYS A 4 -14.23 -13.73 -19.87
CA LYS A 4 -14.86 -12.57 -19.24
C LYS A 4 -13.76 -11.69 -18.66
N SER A 5 -13.48 -10.58 -19.34
CA SER A 5 -12.63 -9.51 -18.78
C SER A 5 -13.28 -9.03 -17.48
N PHE A 6 -12.52 -9.07 -16.38
CA PHE A 6 -12.97 -8.55 -15.10
C PHE A 6 -13.05 -7.01 -15.18
N VAL A 7 -14.27 -6.49 -15.23
CA VAL A 7 -14.55 -5.06 -15.28
C VAL A 7 -14.88 -4.59 -13.87
N ILE A 8 -14.08 -3.66 -13.35
CA ILE A 8 -14.37 -2.97 -12.09
C ILE A 8 -15.44 -1.91 -12.40
N PRO A 9 -16.61 -1.92 -11.73
CA PRO A 9 -17.70 -0.97 -11.99
C PRO A 9 -17.26 0.49 -11.87
N GLY A 10 -17.87 1.36 -12.70
CA GLY A 10 -17.63 2.79 -12.69
C GLY A 10 -18.23 3.49 -11.47
N ASP A 11 -17.61 4.55 -11.08
CA ASP A 11 -18.00 5.65 -10.18
C ASP A 11 -19.13 5.40 -9.16
N ALA A 12 -18.73 4.90 -7.96
CA ALA A 12 -19.45 5.22 -6.73
C ALA A 12 -18.81 6.46 -6.11
N ALA A 13 -19.62 7.45 -5.72
CA ALA A 13 -19.17 8.66 -5.04
C ALA A 13 -18.34 8.31 -3.78
N PRO A 14 -17.30 9.10 -3.44
CA PRO A 14 -16.47 8.81 -2.28
C PRO A 14 -17.32 8.83 -1.00
N ALA A 15 -17.30 7.73 -0.26
CA ALA A 15 -17.92 7.66 1.06
C ALA A 15 -17.29 8.72 1.96
N GLN A 16 -18.13 9.65 2.46
CA GLN A 16 -17.71 10.66 3.42
C GLN A 16 -17.35 9.98 4.75
N THR A 17 -16.06 9.99 5.08
CA THR A 17 -15.57 9.57 6.39
C THR A 17 -15.85 10.67 7.41
N LYS A 18 -16.57 10.32 8.50
CA LYS A 18 -16.77 11.19 9.68
C LYS A 18 -15.42 11.63 10.24
N PRO A 19 -15.26 12.90 10.71
CA PRO A 19 -14.03 13.36 11.34
C PRO A 19 -13.83 12.66 12.69
N GLY A 20 -12.79 11.84 12.78
CA GLY A 20 -12.31 11.26 14.05
C GLY A 20 -11.28 12.19 14.70
N LEU A 21 -11.19 12.13 16.00
CA LEU A 21 -10.35 12.92 16.91
C LEU A 21 -8.89 13.04 16.46
N ALA A 22 -8.29 14.22 16.71
CA ALA A 22 -6.87 14.51 16.45
C ALA A 22 -5.98 13.59 17.28
N GLY A 23 -5.29 12.61 16.62
CA GLY A 23 -4.38 11.69 17.28
C GLY A 23 -3.87 10.64 16.31
N GLN A 24 -2.75 10.03 16.68
CA GLN A 24 -2.19 8.88 15.97
C GLN A 24 -3.15 7.69 16.14
N GLU A 25 -3.69 7.18 15.04
CA GLU A 25 -4.46 5.93 15.04
C GLU A 25 -3.50 4.76 14.79
N SER A 26 -3.34 3.88 15.77
CA SER A 26 -2.63 2.62 15.64
C SER A 26 -3.64 1.48 15.61
N ALA A 27 -3.61 0.67 14.57
CA ALA A 27 -4.40 -0.55 14.49
C ALA A 27 -3.52 -1.77 14.83
N PRO A 28 -4.08 -2.82 15.45
CA PRO A 28 -3.38 -4.09 15.62
C PRO A 28 -2.78 -4.57 14.31
N GLY A 29 -1.58 -5.14 14.40
CA GLY A 29 -0.91 -5.70 13.22
C GLY A 29 -1.72 -6.82 12.58
N ARG A 30 -1.47 -7.06 11.30
CA ARG A 30 -2.13 -8.12 10.53
C ARG A 30 -1.11 -8.85 9.67
N TYR A 31 -1.36 -10.13 9.48
CA TYR A 31 -0.64 -10.94 8.52
C TYR A 31 -1.22 -10.70 7.13
N GLU A 32 -0.38 -10.30 6.19
CA GLU A 32 -0.74 -9.98 4.80
C GLU A 32 -0.09 -10.96 3.84
N PHE A 33 -0.85 -11.42 2.87
CA PHE A 33 -0.35 -12.11 1.68
C PHE A 33 -0.85 -11.40 0.44
N ARG A 34 0.07 -10.96 -0.42
CA ARG A 34 -0.24 -10.19 -1.61
C ARG A 34 0.43 -10.77 -2.85
N VAL A 35 -0.35 -10.99 -3.89
CA VAL A 35 0.10 -11.46 -5.19
C VAL A 35 -0.15 -10.43 -6.30
N TRP A 36 0.64 -10.50 -7.37
CA TRP A 36 0.62 -9.58 -8.51
C TRP A 36 0.52 -10.32 -9.84
N PRO A 37 -0.57 -11.04 -10.11
CA PRO A 37 -0.74 -11.80 -11.33
C PRO A 37 -1.09 -10.89 -12.52
N HIS A 38 -1.01 -11.45 -13.73
CA HIS A 38 -1.56 -10.82 -14.93
C HIS A 38 -3.08 -10.82 -14.94
N ASP A 39 -3.67 -11.96 -14.59
CA ASP A 39 -5.08 -12.19 -14.39
C ASP A 39 -5.31 -13.11 -13.19
N MET A 40 -6.52 -13.20 -12.71
CA MET A 40 -6.88 -14.04 -11.57
C MET A 40 -8.36 -14.47 -11.58
N PRO A 41 -8.88 -15.00 -12.71
CA PRO A 41 -10.31 -15.25 -12.84
C PRO A 41 -10.82 -16.25 -11.79
N GLN A 42 -10.03 -17.29 -11.47
CA GLN A 42 -10.42 -18.31 -10.50
C GLN A 42 -10.44 -17.77 -9.06
N ALA A 43 -9.36 -17.11 -8.62
CA ALA A 43 -9.30 -16.55 -7.27
C ALA A 43 -10.35 -15.44 -7.07
N ALA A 44 -10.59 -14.62 -8.08
CA ALA A 44 -11.62 -13.59 -8.06
C ALA A 44 -13.03 -14.20 -7.96
N ALA A 45 -13.32 -15.28 -8.69
CA ALA A 45 -14.59 -15.97 -8.63
C ALA A 45 -14.82 -16.62 -7.25
N LEU A 46 -13.81 -17.30 -6.70
CA LEU A 46 -13.88 -17.90 -5.36
C LEU A 46 -14.12 -16.83 -4.29
N LEU A 47 -13.41 -15.71 -4.38
CA LEU A 47 -13.58 -14.61 -3.44
C LEU A 47 -15.00 -14.01 -3.51
N GLN A 48 -15.53 -13.80 -4.73
CA GLN A 48 -16.89 -13.29 -4.92
C GLN A 48 -17.99 -14.26 -4.46
N GLN A 49 -17.75 -15.56 -4.53
CA GLN A 49 -18.70 -16.59 -4.08
C GLN A 49 -18.73 -16.75 -2.56
N SER A 50 -17.58 -16.60 -1.89
CA SER A 50 -17.42 -16.97 -0.49
C SER A 50 -17.30 -15.78 0.47
N TRP A 51 -17.00 -14.57 -0.03
CA TRP A 51 -16.77 -13.38 0.78
C TRP A 51 -17.76 -12.26 0.47
N SER A 52 -18.11 -11.50 1.49
CA SER A 52 -18.98 -10.32 1.32
C SER A 52 -18.22 -9.16 0.68
N LEU A 53 -18.71 -8.64 -0.44
CA LEU A 53 -18.23 -7.40 -1.02
C LEU A 53 -18.70 -6.23 -0.13
N VAL A 54 -17.75 -5.53 0.51
CA VAL A 54 -18.03 -4.44 1.46
C VAL A 54 -17.74 -3.06 0.90
N GLY A 55 -17.15 -2.96 -0.28
CA GLY A 55 -16.93 -1.67 -0.93
C GLY A 55 -16.17 -1.75 -2.24
N ALA A 56 -16.31 -0.67 -3.02
CA ALA A 56 -15.52 -0.39 -4.20
C ALA A 56 -15.01 1.05 -4.12
N GLU A 57 -13.73 1.28 -4.44
CA GLU A 57 -13.17 2.62 -4.39
C GLU A 57 -12.12 2.86 -5.48
N ARG A 58 -12.03 4.12 -5.90
CA ARG A 58 -10.91 4.62 -6.71
C ARG A 58 -10.20 5.71 -5.96
N ARG A 59 -8.87 5.64 -5.94
CA ARG A 59 -8.05 6.68 -5.30
C ARG A 59 -6.65 6.74 -5.88
N LYS A 60 -5.97 7.83 -5.58
CA LYS A 60 -4.53 7.99 -5.82
C LYS A 60 -3.82 8.08 -4.48
N ASP A 61 -2.79 7.27 -4.29
CA ASP A 61 -1.88 7.33 -3.14
C ASP A 61 -0.53 7.82 -3.64
N LEU A 62 0.15 8.69 -2.87
CA LEU A 62 1.52 9.08 -3.13
C LEU A 62 2.44 8.30 -2.19
N TYR A 63 3.22 7.38 -2.72
CA TYR A 63 4.23 6.63 -1.97
C TYR A 63 5.53 7.41 -1.90
N LEU A 64 6.15 7.45 -0.73
CA LEU A 64 7.48 8.02 -0.50
C LEU A 64 8.46 6.85 -0.42
N LEU A 65 9.05 6.48 -1.56
CA LEU A 65 9.85 5.26 -1.67
C LEU A 65 11.30 5.51 -1.29
N THR A 66 11.83 4.65 -0.43
CA THR A 66 13.25 4.52 -0.09
C THR A 66 13.72 3.11 -0.42
N GLU A 67 15.00 2.81 -0.27
CA GLU A 67 15.50 1.43 -0.34
C GLU A 67 14.91 0.52 0.75
N HIS A 68 14.49 1.10 1.88
CA HIS A 68 13.86 0.38 3.00
C HIS A 68 12.34 0.16 2.83
N SER A 69 11.73 0.64 1.74
CA SER A 69 10.27 0.51 1.51
C SER A 69 9.74 -0.94 1.51
N PRO A 70 10.53 -1.98 1.25
CA PRO A 70 10.11 -3.36 1.50
C PRO A 70 9.82 -3.69 2.96
N LEU A 71 10.42 -2.95 3.91
CA LEU A 71 10.26 -3.11 5.36
C LEU A 71 9.40 -2.00 6.00
N THR A 72 9.54 -0.77 5.49
CA THR A 72 8.78 0.39 5.99
C THR A 72 8.19 1.17 4.83
N LEU A 73 6.86 1.14 4.72
CA LEU A 73 6.16 1.73 3.60
C LEU A 73 5.41 2.99 4.03
N VAL A 74 5.87 4.12 3.53
CA VAL A 74 5.30 5.45 3.81
C VAL A 74 4.48 5.93 2.61
N LYS A 75 3.28 6.48 2.87
CA LYS A 75 2.45 7.07 1.81
C LYS A 75 1.52 8.17 2.31
N LEU A 76 1.14 9.06 1.42
CA LEU A 76 -0.01 9.94 1.55
C LEU A 76 -1.21 9.27 0.87
N ARG A 77 -2.13 8.71 1.67
CA ARG A 77 -3.35 8.10 1.18
C ARG A 77 -4.33 9.17 0.72
N ALA A 78 -4.87 9.01 -0.49
CA ALA A 78 -5.75 10.01 -1.13
C ALA A 78 -5.15 11.43 -1.14
N GLY A 79 -3.82 11.54 -1.06
CA GLY A 79 -3.08 12.80 -1.09
C GLY A 79 -3.06 13.61 0.21
N ASN A 80 -3.76 13.20 1.26
CA ASN A 80 -3.92 14.02 2.47
C ASN A 80 -3.77 13.29 3.82
N ARG A 81 -3.74 11.96 3.85
CA ARG A 81 -3.56 11.17 5.07
C ARG A 81 -2.22 10.47 5.05
N LEU A 82 -1.34 10.83 5.97
CA LEU A 82 -0.06 10.15 6.13
C LEU A 82 -0.29 8.77 6.78
N GLU A 83 0.23 7.74 6.15
CA GLU A 83 0.21 6.37 6.64
C GLU A 83 1.61 5.77 6.58
N VAL A 84 2.00 5.09 7.67
CA VAL A 84 3.23 4.31 7.78
C VAL A 84 2.85 2.87 8.07
N LYS A 85 3.35 1.93 7.27
CA LYS A 85 3.29 0.49 7.55
C LYS A 85 4.71 0.00 7.84
N SER A 86 4.89 -0.72 8.94
CA SER A 86 6.17 -1.36 9.29
C SER A 86 6.00 -2.86 9.33
N ARG A 87 6.94 -3.57 8.67
CA ARG A 87 6.98 -5.02 8.61
C ARG A 87 7.67 -5.56 9.86
N GLY A 88 6.98 -6.46 10.56
CA GLY A 88 7.51 -7.23 11.69
C GLY A 88 8.00 -8.60 11.27
N LEU A 89 7.99 -9.55 12.20
CA LEU A 89 8.39 -10.92 11.94
C LEU A 89 7.34 -11.64 11.08
N ASP A 90 7.81 -12.24 10.01
CA ASP A 90 6.96 -13.02 9.11
C ASP A 90 6.55 -14.37 9.76
N HIS A 91 5.39 -14.90 9.35
CA HIS A 91 4.94 -16.23 9.73
C HIS A 91 4.81 -17.11 8.48
N GLY A 92 5.83 -17.91 8.20
CA GLY A 92 5.91 -18.68 6.95
C GLY A 92 5.85 -17.75 5.72
N PRO A 93 4.88 -17.93 4.80
CA PRO A 93 4.76 -17.06 3.63
C PRO A 93 4.08 -15.73 3.92
N LEU A 94 3.55 -15.51 5.12
CA LEU A 94 2.79 -14.32 5.50
C LEU A 94 3.70 -13.22 6.04
N GLN A 95 3.49 -11.99 5.58
CA GLN A 95 4.18 -10.80 6.08
C GLN A 95 3.35 -10.15 7.19
N TYR A 96 3.94 -9.92 8.37
CA TYR A 96 3.27 -9.21 9.46
C TYR A 96 3.46 -7.71 9.31
N TRP A 97 2.37 -6.94 9.29
CA TRP A 97 2.39 -5.51 9.13
C TRP A 97 1.66 -4.80 10.26
N THR A 98 2.31 -3.83 10.88
CA THR A 98 1.68 -2.83 11.73
C THR A 98 1.35 -1.59 10.92
N HIS A 99 0.34 -0.83 11.35
CA HIS A 99 -0.14 0.33 10.62
C HIS A 99 -0.35 1.52 11.56
N HIS A 100 0.29 2.62 11.25
CA HIS A 100 0.12 3.91 11.92
C HIS A 100 -0.43 4.93 10.92
N ALA A 101 -1.47 5.64 11.31
CA ALA A 101 -2.06 6.69 10.50
C ALA A 101 -2.03 8.03 11.23
N TYR A 102 -1.72 9.08 10.50
CA TYR A 102 -1.73 10.47 10.95
C TYR A 102 -2.76 11.20 10.07
N PRO A 103 -4.05 11.25 10.48
CA PRO A 103 -5.14 11.59 9.57
C PRO A 103 -5.18 13.04 9.14
N LEU A 104 -4.57 13.95 9.90
CA LEU A 104 -4.72 15.39 9.67
C LEU A 104 -3.37 16.09 9.51
N PHE A 105 -3.31 17.01 8.55
CA PHE A 105 -2.33 18.07 8.52
C PHE A 105 -2.91 19.33 9.19
N PRO A 106 -2.08 20.15 9.84
CA PRO A 106 -0.63 20.03 9.97
C PRO A 106 -0.22 18.88 10.90
N LEU A 107 0.92 18.23 10.54
CA LEU A 107 1.48 17.17 11.37
C LEU A 107 2.09 17.75 12.64
N SER A 108 1.89 17.08 13.77
CA SER A 108 2.55 17.43 15.04
C SER A 108 4.07 17.18 14.93
N ARG A 109 4.84 17.78 15.86
CA ARG A 109 6.28 17.54 15.96
C ARG A 109 6.60 16.05 16.14
N THR A 110 5.81 15.34 16.96
CA THR A 110 5.96 13.90 17.18
C THR A 110 5.71 13.11 15.90
N ALA A 111 4.68 13.48 15.12
CA ALA A 111 4.39 12.84 13.84
C ALA A 111 5.51 13.07 12.81
N LEU A 112 6.09 14.28 12.77
CA LEU A 112 7.24 14.58 11.90
C LEU A 112 8.49 13.80 12.32
N GLN A 113 8.74 13.64 13.61
CA GLN A 113 9.86 12.84 14.10
C GLN A 113 9.67 11.37 13.73
N ALA A 114 8.51 10.78 14.00
CA ALA A 114 8.21 9.39 13.64
C ALA A 114 8.28 9.15 12.13
N LEU A 115 7.89 10.15 11.32
CA LEU A 115 8.05 10.10 9.86
C LEU A 115 9.51 10.13 9.46
N ALA A 116 10.33 11.00 10.04
CA ALA A 116 11.77 11.07 9.77
C ALA A 116 12.45 9.74 10.09
N GLU A 117 12.18 9.16 11.25
CA GLU A 117 12.67 7.82 11.65
C GLU A 117 12.24 6.74 10.65
N SER A 118 10.98 6.78 10.21
CA SER A 118 10.42 5.80 9.23
C SER A 118 11.06 5.91 7.84
N LEU A 119 11.64 7.05 7.52
CA LEU A 119 12.33 7.33 6.25
C LEU A 119 13.85 7.28 6.37
N ASP A 120 14.37 6.90 7.55
CA ASP A 120 15.81 6.90 7.88
C ASP A 120 16.47 8.28 7.69
N LEU A 121 15.80 9.32 8.18
CA LEU A 121 16.28 10.70 8.16
C LEU A 121 16.63 11.16 9.56
N THR A 122 17.66 12.01 9.68
CA THR A 122 18.06 12.64 10.95
C THR A 122 17.00 13.61 11.51
N GLY A 123 16.11 14.12 10.64
CA GLY A 123 15.00 14.99 11.02
C GLY A 123 14.35 15.63 9.81
N LEU A 124 13.22 16.28 10.07
CA LEU A 124 12.48 17.09 9.08
C LEU A 124 12.25 18.50 9.65
N PRO A 125 12.35 19.56 8.83
CA PRO A 125 12.06 20.92 9.29
C PRO A 125 10.60 21.03 9.75
N PRO A 126 10.29 21.84 10.79
CA PRO A 126 8.95 21.94 11.36
C PRO A 126 7.87 22.33 10.35
N ASP A 127 8.22 23.12 9.33
CA ASP A 127 7.30 23.54 8.28
C ASP A 127 6.95 22.42 7.27
N ALA A 128 7.71 21.33 7.23
CA ALA A 128 7.39 20.15 6.42
C ALA A 128 6.01 19.56 6.78
N GLY A 129 5.61 19.65 8.04
CA GLY A 129 4.31 19.16 8.51
C GLY A 129 3.12 20.05 8.17
N ARG A 130 3.30 21.22 7.57
CA ARG A 130 2.24 22.21 7.34
C ARG A 130 1.12 21.68 6.42
N SER A 131 1.51 20.99 5.35
CA SER A 131 0.58 20.37 4.39
C SER A 131 1.26 19.24 3.63
N PRO A 132 0.49 18.36 2.94
CA PRO A 132 1.06 17.34 2.07
C PRO A 132 2.04 17.89 1.02
N GLY A 133 1.71 19.03 0.40
CA GLY A 133 2.57 19.68 -0.59
C GLY A 133 3.89 20.17 0.01
N HIS A 134 3.85 20.78 1.20
CA HIS A 134 5.07 21.19 1.92
C HIS A 134 5.94 19.98 2.28
N LEU A 135 5.32 18.88 2.76
CA LEU A 135 6.04 17.66 3.06
C LEU A 135 6.81 17.15 1.85
N VAL A 136 6.15 17.02 0.70
CA VAL A 136 6.79 16.52 -0.53
C VAL A 136 7.88 17.45 -1.01
N ALA A 137 7.67 18.77 -0.97
CA ALA A 137 8.68 19.75 -1.36
C ALA A 137 9.92 19.67 -0.46
N ARG A 138 9.73 19.66 0.87
CA ARG A 138 10.86 19.57 1.83
C ARG A 138 11.63 18.27 1.74
N LEU A 139 10.94 17.14 1.47
CA LEU A 139 11.62 15.87 1.22
C LEU A 139 12.44 15.91 -0.07
N GLY A 140 11.95 16.58 -1.12
CA GLY A 140 12.71 16.78 -2.35
C GLY A 140 14.00 17.58 -2.12
N ASP A 141 13.95 18.61 -1.25
CA ASP A 141 15.10 19.46 -0.93
C ASP A 141 16.12 18.79 -0.02
N THR A 142 15.64 18.01 0.99
CA THR A 142 16.48 17.50 2.08
C THR A 142 16.88 16.04 1.93
N ALA A 143 16.13 15.28 1.16
CA ALA A 143 16.30 13.83 1.03
C ALA A 143 16.07 13.36 -0.42
N PRO A 144 16.93 13.69 -1.37
CA PRO A 144 16.74 13.38 -2.80
C PRO A 144 16.69 11.86 -3.09
N ALA A 145 17.16 11.02 -2.16
CA ALA A 145 17.05 9.57 -2.26
C ALA A 145 15.60 9.07 -2.11
N ILE A 146 14.70 9.89 -1.53
CA ILE A 146 13.28 9.56 -1.42
C ILE A 146 12.59 9.88 -2.74
N LEU A 147 11.96 8.86 -3.34
CA LEU A 147 11.24 9.01 -4.60
C LEU A 147 9.73 9.07 -4.35
N PRO A 148 9.08 10.22 -4.59
CA PRO A 148 7.63 10.31 -4.61
C PRO A 148 7.07 9.55 -5.83
N MET A 149 6.17 8.59 -5.60
CA MET A 149 5.55 7.80 -6.67
C MET A 149 4.03 7.78 -6.54
N THR A 150 3.33 8.37 -7.50
CA THR A 150 1.87 8.35 -7.53
C THR A 150 1.37 7.01 -8.04
N VAL A 151 0.48 6.38 -7.26
CA VAL A 151 -0.13 5.09 -7.52
C VAL A 151 -1.64 5.26 -7.60
N SER A 152 -2.21 5.04 -8.78
CA SER A 152 -3.66 4.99 -8.97
C SER A 152 -4.18 3.60 -8.67
N LYS A 153 -5.29 3.51 -7.94
CA LYS A 153 -5.91 2.25 -7.49
C LYS A 153 -7.39 2.25 -7.79
N SER A 154 -7.86 1.12 -8.34
CA SER A 154 -9.28 0.79 -8.44
C SER A 154 -9.48 -0.54 -7.73
N ARG A 155 -10.25 -0.54 -6.63
CA ARG A 155 -10.29 -1.62 -5.63
C ARG A 155 -11.69 -2.15 -5.42
N LEU A 156 -11.80 -3.48 -5.25
CA LEU A 156 -12.92 -4.15 -4.64
C LEU A 156 -12.47 -4.69 -3.29
N LEU A 157 -13.25 -4.42 -2.25
CA LEU A 157 -12.94 -4.76 -0.86
C LEU A 157 -13.91 -5.83 -0.37
N PHE A 158 -13.39 -6.89 0.20
CA PHE A 158 -14.14 -8.02 0.69
C PHE A 158 -13.86 -8.29 2.16
N ARG A 159 -14.82 -8.93 2.84
CA ARG A 159 -14.69 -9.34 4.23
C ARG A 159 -15.30 -10.72 4.43
N GLU A 160 -14.63 -11.51 5.28
CA GLU A 160 -15.13 -12.78 5.83
C GLU A 160 -14.62 -12.90 7.26
N GLY A 161 -15.52 -12.81 8.25
CA GLY A 161 -15.17 -12.77 9.67
C GLY A 161 -14.17 -11.65 9.99
N SER A 162 -13.00 -12.00 10.58
CA SER A 162 -11.87 -11.09 10.86
C SER A 162 -11.05 -10.76 9.62
N SER A 163 -11.12 -11.60 8.60
CA SER A 163 -10.33 -11.50 7.38
C SER A 163 -10.81 -10.37 6.47
N ARG A 164 -9.86 -9.75 5.78
CA ARG A 164 -10.08 -8.76 4.73
C ARG A 164 -9.38 -9.22 3.47
N ALA A 165 -10.00 -8.97 2.33
CA ALA A 165 -9.35 -9.15 1.05
C ALA A 165 -9.59 -7.96 0.13
N GLU A 166 -8.67 -7.75 -0.80
CA GLU A 166 -8.85 -6.77 -1.86
C GLU A 166 -8.43 -7.34 -3.21
N ILE A 167 -9.20 -7.04 -4.23
CA ILE A 167 -8.77 -7.09 -5.62
C ILE A 167 -8.55 -5.66 -6.06
N CYS A 168 -7.36 -5.36 -6.59
CA CYS A 168 -7.01 -3.99 -6.96
C CYS A 168 -6.33 -3.97 -8.34
N ARG A 169 -6.79 -3.07 -9.22
CA ARG A 169 -6.02 -2.64 -10.38
C ARG A 169 -5.13 -1.47 -9.96
N VAL A 170 -3.84 -1.67 -10.07
CA VAL A 170 -2.79 -0.70 -9.74
C VAL A 170 -2.22 -0.14 -11.03
N THR A 171 -2.13 1.19 -11.14
CA THR A 171 -1.50 1.87 -12.27
C THR A 171 -0.46 2.87 -11.79
N VAL A 172 0.76 2.77 -12.35
CA VAL A 172 1.93 3.61 -12.02
C VAL A 172 2.71 3.90 -13.30
N ALA A 173 2.88 5.16 -13.67
CA ALA A 173 3.72 5.58 -14.81
C ALA A 173 3.51 4.71 -16.07
N GLY A 174 2.24 4.53 -16.48
CA GLY A 174 1.88 3.73 -17.66
C GLY A 174 1.88 2.20 -17.47
N TRP A 175 2.40 1.71 -16.35
CA TRP A 175 2.32 0.28 -16.01
C TRP A 175 1.04 -0.01 -15.24
N SER A 176 0.35 -1.10 -15.58
CA SER A 176 -0.86 -1.55 -14.89
C SER A 176 -0.78 -3.04 -14.55
N ARG A 177 -1.22 -3.41 -13.34
CA ARG A 177 -1.28 -4.79 -12.85
C ARG A 177 -2.49 -5.00 -11.94
N LEU A 178 -2.95 -6.24 -11.91
CA LEU A 178 -3.86 -6.69 -10.87
C LEU A 178 -3.06 -7.11 -9.63
N THR A 179 -3.63 -6.91 -8.46
CA THR A 179 -3.13 -7.49 -7.21
C THR A 179 -4.31 -8.00 -6.40
N LEU A 180 -4.13 -9.12 -5.72
CA LEU A 180 -5.03 -9.66 -4.72
C LEU A 180 -4.27 -9.74 -3.41
N ALA A 181 -4.86 -9.21 -2.33
CA ALA A 181 -4.33 -9.34 -0.99
C ALA A 181 -5.37 -9.94 -0.05
N ILE A 182 -4.86 -10.68 0.93
CA ILE A 182 -5.61 -11.17 2.10
C ILE A 182 -4.88 -10.66 3.33
N GLU A 183 -5.64 -10.22 4.32
CA GLU A 183 -5.14 -9.76 5.61
C GLU A 183 -5.97 -10.37 6.74
N ASP A 184 -5.32 -10.95 7.76
CA ASP A 184 -5.97 -11.42 9.00
C ASP A 184 -5.09 -11.14 10.22
N PRO A 185 -5.67 -10.84 11.42
CA PRO A 185 -4.88 -10.76 12.66
C PRO A 185 -4.31 -12.11 13.10
N ASP A 186 -4.95 -13.21 12.70
CA ASP A 186 -4.53 -14.58 13.01
C ASP A 186 -3.84 -15.22 11.79
N PRO A 187 -2.58 -15.73 11.94
CA PRO A 187 -1.83 -16.29 10.83
C PRO A 187 -2.42 -17.62 10.30
N ASP A 188 -3.05 -18.41 11.16
CA ASP A 188 -3.61 -19.69 10.73
C ASP A 188 -4.87 -19.48 9.91
N THR A 189 -5.72 -18.52 10.30
CA THR A 189 -6.88 -18.08 9.51
C THR A 189 -6.43 -17.49 8.16
N ALA A 190 -5.38 -16.64 8.15
CA ALA A 190 -4.82 -16.13 6.92
C ALA A 190 -4.34 -17.26 6.00
N ARG A 191 -3.66 -18.26 6.53
CA ARG A 191 -3.17 -19.43 5.77
C ARG A 191 -4.32 -20.25 5.20
N ALA A 192 -5.35 -20.57 5.99
CA ALA A 192 -6.52 -21.30 5.53
C ALA A 192 -7.20 -20.59 4.34
N ASN A 193 -7.30 -19.27 4.40
CA ASN A 193 -7.83 -18.46 3.29
C ASN A 193 -6.96 -18.52 2.02
N LEU A 194 -5.62 -18.64 2.14
CA LEU A 194 -4.74 -18.84 0.98
C LEU A 194 -5.04 -20.16 0.28
N ASP A 195 -5.29 -21.22 1.05
CA ASP A 195 -5.58 -22.55 0.51
C ASP A 195 -6.95 -22.55 -0.21
N VAL A 196 -7.98 -21.98 0.41
CA VAL A 196 -9.32 -21.82 -0.21
C VAL A 196 -9.23 -21.05 -1.53
N LEU A 197 -8.47 -19.97 -1.57
CA LEU A 197 -8.32 -19.12 -2.77
C LEU A 197 -7.21 -19.63 -3.72
N ARG A 198 -6.54 -20.72 -3.38
CA ARG A 198 -5.48 -21.37 -4.17
C ARG A 198 -4.31 -20.44 -4.49
N LEU A 199 -3.93 -19.59 -3.55
CA LEU A 199 -2.88 -18.59 -3.72
C LEU A 199 -1.52 -19.01 -3.18
N GLY A 200 -1.44 -20.04 -2.33
CA GLY A 200 -0.23 -20.41 -1.56
C GLY A 200 1.02 -20.75 -2.39
N ARG A 201 0.87 -20.99 -3.70
CA ARG A 201 2.00 -21.23 -4.63
C ARG A 201 2.56 -19.95 -5.25
N MET A 202 1.92 -18.81 -5.07
CA MET A 202 2.35 -17.54 -5.63
C MET A 202 3.29 -16.81 -4.66
N PRO A 203 4.26 -16.03 -5.15
CA PRO A 203 5.13 -15.26 -4.27
C PRO A 203 4.37 -14.12 -3.59
N ASN A 204 4.51 -14.04 -2.25
CA ASN A 204 4.04 -12.89 -1.49
C ASN A 204 4.96 -11.68 -1.75
N ARG A 205 4.41 -10.56 -2.22
CA ARG A 205 5.14 -9.33 -2.49
C ARG A 205 4.31 -8.12 -2.07
N SER A 206 4.85 -7.31 -1.17
CA SER A 206 4.25 -6.05 -0.75
C SER A 206 4.26 -5.00 -1.88
N TYR A 207 3.57 -3.87 -1.65
CA TYR A 207 3.73 -2.69 -2.52
C TYR A 207 5.18 -2.19 -2.52
N GLY A 208 5.87 -2.20 -1.37
CA GLY A 208 7.27 -1.81 -1.27
C GLY A 208 8.17 -2.65 -2.18
N ASP A 209 8.02 -3.98 -2.14
CA ASP A 209 8.79 -4.90 -2.98
C ASP A 209 8.61 -4.62 -4.48
N VAL A 210 7.37 -4.36 -4.90
CA VAL A 210 7.07 -4.19 -6.33
C VAL A 210 7.42 -2.79 -6.83
N LEU A 211 7.09 -1.75 -6.07
CA LEU A 211 7.33 -0.37 -6.48
C LEU A 211 8.82 -0.01 -6.48
N CYS A 212 9.63 -0.53 -5.52
CA CYS A 212 11.07 -0.32 -5.52
C CYS A 212 11.74 -0.97 -6.74
N ARG A 213 11.35 -2.18 -7.13
CA ARG A 213 11.85 -2.82 -8.36
C ARG A 213 11.50 -2.00 -9.61
N ARG A 214 10.30 -1.42 -9.65
CA ARG A 214 9.89 -0.54 -10.75
C ARG A 214 10.70 0.75 -10.80
N ARG A 215 11.03 1.33 -9.63
CA ARG A 215 11.93 2.47 -9.54
C ARG A 215 13.26 2.18 -10.18
N LEU A 216 13.91 1.07 -9.82
CA LEU A 216 15.20 0.68 -10.36
C LEU A 216 15.17 0.45 -11.88
N ALA A 217 14.08 -0.14 -12.40
CA ALA A 217 13.92 -0.36 -13.83
C ALA A 217 13.63 0.91 -14.65
N ALA A 218 13.13 1.98 -14.01
CA ALA A 218 12.82 3.27 -14.64
C ALA A 218 13.96 4.30 -14.51
N ALA A 219 14.97 4.05 -13.69
CA ALA A 219 16.14 4.90 -13.58
C ALA A 219 16.90 4.86 -14.92
N PRO A 220 17.24 6.01 -15.54
CA PRO A 220 18.10 6.00 -16.72
C PRO A 220 19.43 5.33 -16.34
N LEU A 221 19.88 4.40 -17.20
CA LEU A 221 21.25 3.87 -17.11
C LEU A 221 22.20 5.07 -17.20
N THR A 222 22.71 5.54 -16.06
CA THR A 222 23.82 6.49 -16.05
C THR A 222 24.99 5.75 -16.67
N SER A 223 25.23 5.98 -17.97
CA SER A 223 26.47 5.59 -18.64
C SER A 223 27.58 6.30 -17.90
N HIS A 224 28.33 5.58 -17.06
CA HIS A 224 29.63 6.06 -16.63
C HIS A 224 30.50 6.10 -17.88
N PRO A 225 31.07 7.23 -18.26
CA PRO A 225 32.12 7.22 -19.25
C PRO A 225 33.27 6.42 -18.68
N VAL A 226 33.60 5.33 -19.35
CA VAL A 226 34.86 4.60 -19.11
C VAL A 226 35.96 5.53 -19.64
N ASN A 227 36.72 6.14 -18.75
CA ASN A 227 37.99 6.78 -19.08
C ASN A 227 39.10 5.73 -19.19
#